data_125beb712ac78e5b9643042e085248f4
#
_entry.id   125beb712ac78e5b9643042e085248f4
#
_cell.length_a   1.000
_cell.length_b   1.000
_cell.length_c   1.000
_cell.angle_alpha   90.00
_cell.angle_beta   90.00
_cell.angle_gamma   90.00
#
_symmetry.space_group_name_H-M   'P 1'
#
loop_
_entity.id
_entity.type
_entity.pdbx_description
1 polymer ?
#
loop_
_entity_poly.entity_id
_entity_poly.type
_entity_poly.pdbx_seq_one_letter_code
_entity_poly.pdbx_strand_id
1 'polypeptide(L)'
;MSYSTQQDILDFVEDNNVKFVRFAFCDIFGTQKNIAVLASNLSKALEEGVCFDGSSIAGFMHVEESDLVLRPDLSTVTILPWRPTEGRVMQFFCDVEKPDGAAFSGNCRGFLRDVNRKFKKLGLTCNVGTECEFYLFEKDDRGHPTCIPIDFGGYFDVAPLDAGENLRRDICLTMEQMGMAPQHSHHESGNGQNEIDCRYAGPLKTADNVMTFKQIVRAIAMRNGLHASFLPKPLPQQAGSGLHINLSLYMDGKNLFEGDIAPDSVAGSFMAGVL
;
A
#
# COMPACT_ATOMS: atom_id res chain seq x y z
N MET A 1 -2.60 1.26 18.72
CA MET A 1 -2.84 2.58 19.33
C MET A 1 -3.24 3.53 18.21
N SER A 2 -4.16 4.45 18.43
CA SER A 2 -4.56 5.45 17.43
C SER A 2 -3.86 6.76 17.82
N TYR A 3 -2.90 7.18 17.04
CA TYR A 3 -2.23 8.47 17.20
C TYR A 3 -3.11 9.54 16.53
N SER A 4 -3.52 10.55 17.28
CA SER A 4 -4.45 11.58 16.80
C SER A 4 -3.92 13.00 16.96
N THR A 5 -2.90 13.22 17.77
CA THR A 5 -2.30 14.53 18.02
C THR A 5 -0.84 14.57 17.60
N GLN A 6 -0.33 15.76 17.35
CA GLN A 6 1.09 15.96 17.07
C GLN A 6 1.98 15.53 18.24
N GLN A 7 1.53 15.76 19.48
CA GLN A 7 2.27 15.36 20.66
C GLN A 7 2.42 13.84 20.75
N ASP A 8 1.34 13.08 20.49
CA ASP A 8 1.41 11.59 20.44
C ASP A 8 2.49 11.11 19.48
N ILE A 9 2.66 11.82 18.35
CA ILE A 9 3.68 11.47 17.34
C ILE A 9 5.09 11.81 17.81
N LEU A 10 5.28 12.95 18.48
CA LEU A 10 6.58 13.36 19.02
C LEU A 10 7.03 12.41 20.13
N ASP A 11 6.12 12.03 21.02
CA ASP A 11 6.37 11.04 22.06
C ASP A 11 6.72 9.66 21.45
N PHE A 12 5.96 9.23 20.42
CA PHE A 12 6.26 7.99 19.69
C PHE A 12 7.65 7.99 19.06
N VAL A 13 8.09 9.12 18.49
CA VAL A 13 9.42 9.27 17.89
C VAL A 13 10.52 9.12 18.93
N GLU A 14 10.34 9.70 20.10
CA GLU A 14 11.30 9.60 21.22
C GLU A 14 11.36 8.17 21.77
N ASP A 15 10.21 7.60 22.12
CA ASP A 15 10.07 6.23 22.68
C ASP A 15 10.65 5.16 21.76
N ASN A 16 10.56 5.35 20.46
CA ASN A 16 11.03 4.38 19.45
C ASN A 16 12.40 4.71 18.86
N ASN A 17 13.13 5.72 19.37
CA ASN A 17 14.42 6.16 18.84
C ASN A 17 14.38 6.38 17.31
N VAL A 18 13.34 7.05 16.81
CA VAL A 18 13.21 7.37 15.39
C VAL A 18 14.14 8.52 15.04
N LYS A 19 14.89 8.41 13.95
CA LYS A 19 15.78 9.46 13.44
C LYS A 19 15.38 10.01 12.08
N PHE A 20 14.64 9.24 11.29
CA PHE A 20 14.14 9.65 9.99
C PHE A 20 12.64 9.39 9.88
N VAL A 21 11.92 10.34 9.30
CA VAL A 21 10.48 10.27 9.08
C VAL A 21 10.20 10.43 7.59
N ARG A 22 9.48 9.48 7.00
CA ARG A 22 9.10 9.51 5.60
C ARG A 22 7.67 10.01 5.44
N PHE A 23 7.53 11.05 4.67
CA PHE A 23 6.26 11.61 4.21
C PHE A 23 5.96 10.96 2.86
N ALA A 24 5.20 9.86 2.88
CA ALA A 24 4.93 9.04 1.71
C ALA A 24 3.62 9.45 1.03
N PHE A 25 3.59 9.43 -0.29
CA PHE A 25 2.42 9.67 -1.13
C PHE A 25 2.52 8.84 -2.42
N CYS A 26 1.48 8.82 -3.22
CA CYS A 26 1.48 8.12 -4.51
C CYS A 26 1.31 9.12 -5.64
N ASP A 27 2.00 8.87 -6.76
CA ASP A 27 1.69 9.53 -8.02
C ASP A 27 0.42 8.91 -8.66
N ILE A 28 -0.02 9.48 -9.76
CA ILE A 28 -1.23 9.02 -10.47
C ILE A 28 -1.08 7.64 -11.10
N PHE A 29 0.13 7.10 -11.18
CA PHE A 29 0.42 5.75 -11.67
C PHE A 29 0.52 4.71 -10.56
N GLY A 30 0.22 5.08 -9.30
CA GLY A 30 0.32 4.19 -8.15
C GLY A 30 1.76 3.88 -7.73
N THR A 31 2.72 4.74 -8.11
CA THR A 31 4.10 4.62 -7.62
C THR A 31 4.26 5.40 -6.32
N GLN A 32 4.69 4.72 -5.27
CA GLN A 32 4.95 5.36 -4.00
C GLN A 32 6.20 6.22 -4.08
N LYS A 33 6.07 7.46 -3.64
CA LYS A 33 7.13 8.47 -3.47
C LYS A 33 7.25 8.82 -2.00
N ASN A 34 8.35 9.42 -1.58
CA ASN A 34 8.47 9.99 -0.25
C ASN A 34 9.53 11.10 -0.18
N ILE A 35 9.37 11.97 0.80
CA ILE A 35 10.40 12.89 1.26
C ILE A 35 10.79 12.45 2.67
N ALA A 36 12.09 12.41 2.97
CA ALA A 36 12.59 12.07 4.29
C ALA A 36 12.93 13.35 5.07
N VAL A 37 12.41 13.46 6.28
CA VAL A 37 12.66 14.54 7.23
C VAL A 37 13.41 13.97 8.43
N LEU A 38 14.40 14.69 8.96
CA LEU A 38 15.03 14.33 10.24
C LEU A 38 14.03 14.50 11.39
N ALA A 39 14.10 13.64 12.38
CA ALA A 39 13.22 13.71 13.55
C ALA A 39 13.31 15.05 14.27
N SER A 40 14.49 15.70 14.27
CA SER A 40 14.69 17.04 14.84
C SER A 40 13.87 18.15 14.16
N ASN A 41 13.43 17.94 12.91
CA ASN A 41 12.64 18.89 12.14
C ASN A 41 11.15 18.48 12.06
N LEU A 42 10.78 17.40 12.75
CA LEU A 42 9.45 16.82 12.61
C LEU A 42 8.34 17.76 13.09
N SER A 43 8.52 18.43 14.24
CA SER A 43 7.51 19.34 14.80
C SER A 43 7.09 20.40 13.76
N LYS A 44 8.07 21.02 13.11
CA LYS A 44 7.83 21.99 12.04
C LYS A 44 7.13 21.35 10.83
N ALA A 45 7.56 20.16 10.43
CA ALA A 45 6.98 19.45 9.29
C ALA A 45 5.52 19.00 9.55
N LEU A 46 5.16 18.69 10.79
CA LEU A 46 3.77 18.40 11.19
C LEU A 46 2.89 19.65 11.17
N GLU A 47 3.42 20.77 11.56
CA GLU A 47 2.69 22.06 11.63
C GLU A 47 2.51 22.69 10.24
N GLU A 48 3.61 22.85 9.50
CA GLU A 48 3.61 23.57 8.21
C GLU A 48 3.36 22.64 7.01
N GLY A 49 3.55 21.33 7.16
CA GLY A 49 3.65 20.37 6.06
C GLY A 49 5.05 20.36 5.43
N VAL A 50 5.23 19.55 4.40
CA VAL A 50 6.49 19.45 3.65
C VAL A 50 6.26 19.90 2.21
N CYS A 51 6.81 21.06 1.85
CA CYS A 51 6.75 21.58 0.49
C CYS A 51 7.66 20.78 -0.45
N PHE A 52 7.21 20.61 -1.68
CA PHE A 52 7.99 19.97 -2.74
C PHE A 52 7.60 20.46 -4.13
N ASP A 53 8.49 20.28 -5.09
CA ASP A 53 8.24 20.55 -6.50
C ASP A 53 7.50 19.38 -7.16
N GLY A 54 6.22 19.58 -7.47
CA GLY A 54 5.35 18.59 -8.11
C GLY A 54 5.60 18.46 -9.61
N SER A 55 6.29 19.41 -10.26
CA SER A 55 6.54 19.39 -11.71
C SER A 55 7.44 18.24 -12.16
N SER A 56 8.30 17.77 -11.24
CA SER A 56 9.17 16.60 -11.48
C SER A 56 8.46 15.25 -11.32
N ILE A 57 7.16 15.24 -10.96
CA ILE A 57 6.37 14.04 -10.80
C ILE A 57 5.45 13.88 -12.01
N ALA A 58 5.65 12.78 -12.74
CA ALA A 58 4.88 12.51 -13.94
C ALA A 58 3.37 12.54 -13.67
N GLY A 59 2.65 13.34 -14.47
CA GLY A 59 1.20 13.47 -14.40
C GLY A 59 0.68 14.41 -13.30
N PHE A 60 1.55 15.08 -12.52
CA PHE A 60 1.10 16.00 -11.49
C PHE A 60 0.78 17.38 -12.05
N MET A 61 1.78 18.18 -12.41
CA MET A 61 1.54 19.55 -12.84
C MET A 61 2.67 20.13 -13.70
N HIS A 62 2.47 21.33 -14.18
CA HIS A 62 3.45 22.08 -14.97
C HIS A 62 4.38 22.92 -14.08
N VAL A 63 5.51 23.36 -14.63
CA VAL A 63 6.56 24.08 -13.90
C VAL A 63 6.07 25.43 -13.35
N GLU A 64 5.09 26.05 -13.99
CA GLU A 64 4.55 27.36 -13.60
C GLU A 64 3.75 27.34 -12.27
N GLU A 65 3.25 26.16 -11.86
CA GLU A 65 2.47 25.97 -10.62
C GLU A 65 3.03 24.78 -9.83
N SER A 66 4.35 24.69 -9.68
CA SER A 66 5.04 23.47 -9.23
C SER A 66 4.93 23.16 -7.74
N ASP A 67 4.65 24.18 -6.91
CA ASP A 67 4.69 24.01 -5.47
C ASP A 67 3.47 23.24 -4.94
N LEU A 68 3.76 22.15 -4.22
CA LEU A 68 2.79 21.33 -3.51
C LEU A 68 3.24 21.10 -2.06
N VAL A 69 2.31 20.70 -1.20
CA VAL A 69 2.54 20.45 0.22
C VAL A 69 2.06 19.06 0.61
N LEU A 70 2.91 18.29 1.29
CA LEU A 70 2.53 17.03 1.91
C LEU A 70 1.96 17.29 3.31
N ARG A 71 0.74 16.82 3.56
CA ARG A 71 0.08 16.82 4.88
C ARG A 71 0.00 15.38 5.39
N PRO A 72 0.69 15.03 6.50
CA PRO A 72 0.69 13.67 7.00
C PRO A 72 -0.65 13.31 7.65
N ASP A 73 -1.13 12.11 7.36
CA ASP A 73 -2.22 11.48 8.10
C ASP A 73 -1.62 10.76 9.32
N LEU A 74 -1.76 11.36 10.51
CA LEU A 74 -1.16 10.87 11.74
C LEU A 74 -1.62 9.45 12.11
N SER A 75 -2.82 9.08 11.68
CA SER A 75 -3.38 7.74 11.93
C SER A 75 -2.65 6.62 11.18
N THR A 76 -1.80 6.96 10.20
CA THR A 76 -1.06 6.01 9.36
C THR A 76 0.38 5.79 9.79
N VAL A 77 0.79 6.36 10.93
CA VAL A 77 2.16 6.22 11.44
C VAL A 77 2.55 4.76 11.59
N THR A 78 3.75 4.42 11.10
CA THR A 78 4.31 3.07 11.22
C THR A 78 5.84 3.10 11.19
N ILE A 79 6.47 2.18 11.92
CA ILE A 79 7.90 1.92 11.80
C ILE A 79 8.14 1.02 10.58
N LEU A 80 9.25 1.22 9.89
CA LEU A 80 9.69 0.37 8.77
C LEU A 80 10.65 -0.73 9.28
N PRO A 81 10.18 -1.98 9.50
CA PRO A 81 10.97 -3.04 10.16
C PRO A 81 12.21 -3.48 9.37
N TRP A 82 12.21 -3.29 8.06
CA TRP A 82 13.36 -3.61 7.20
C TRP A 82 14.46 -2.56 7.21
N ARG A 83 14.32 -1.51 8.02
CA ARG A 83 15.34 -0.50 8.25
C ARG A 83 16.13 -0.81 9.52
N PRO A 84 17.32 -0.18 9.73
CA PRO A 84 18.09 -0.39 10.95
C PRO A 84 17.27 -0.19 12.22
N THR A 85 17.55 -0.99 13.23
CA THR A 85 16.90 -0.90 14.54
C THR A 85 17.42 0.25 15.39
N GLU A 86 18.67 0.65 15.18
CA GLU A 86 19.23 1.90 15.70
C GLU A 86 18.94 3.05 14.73
N GLY A 87 18.41 4.16 15.25
CA GLY A 87 18.01 5.29 14.42
C GLY A 87 16.88 4.90 13.47
N ARG A 88 15.81 4.33 14.02
CA ARG A 88 14.67 3.80 13.25
C ARG A 88 14.11 4.80 12.26
N VAL A 89 13.48 4.25 11.25
CA VAL A 89 12.75 5.02 10.23
C VAL A 89 11.26 4.77 10.41
N MET A 90 10.48 5.83 10.53
CA MET A 90 9.02 5.76 10.48
C MET A 90 8.47 6.38 9.20
N GLN A 91 7.21 6.12 8.91
CA GLN A 91 6.51 6.62 7.73
C GLN A 91 5.10 7.06 8.10
N PHE A 92 4.63 8.13 7.42
CA PHE A 92 3.22 8.48 7.25
C PHE A 92 2.82 8.33 5.80
N PHE A 93 1.55 8.03 5.54
CA PHE A 93 0.91 8.40 4.29
C PHE A 93 0.43 9.86 4.37
N CYS A 94 0.62 10.59 3.29
CA CYS A 94 0.31 12.02 3.21
C CYS A 94 -0.77 12.28 2.17
N ASP A 95 -1.55 13.31 2.42
CA ASP A 95 -2.31 13.99 1.39
C ASP A 95 -1.43 15.02 0.69
N VAL A 96 -1.75 15.31 -0.57
CA VAL A 96 -1.09 16.33 -1.36
C VAL A 96 -2.05 17.50 -1.53
N GLU A 97 -1.60 18.68 -1.16
CA GLU A 97 -2.38 19.92 -1.20
C GLU A 97 -1.63 21.00 -1.98
N LYS A 98 -2.36 22.03 -2.42
CA LYS A 98 -1.76 23.26 -2.91
C LYS A 98 -1.24 24.13 -1.74
N PRO A 99 -0.34 25.10 -1.96
CA PRO A 99 0.18 25.96 -0.89
C PRO A 99 -0.88 26.75 -0.11
N ASP A 100 -2.00 27.06 -0.75
CA ASP A 100 -3.15 27.71 -0.13
C ASP A 100 -4.07 26.78 0.67
N GLY A 101 -3.72 25.49 0.77
CA GLY A 101 -4.52 24.45 1.44
C GLY A 101 -5.64 23.87 0.58
N ALA A 102 -5.77 24.29 -0.68
CA ALA A 102 -6.74 23.71 -1.58
C ALA A 102 -6.36 22.26 -1.97
N ALA A 103 -7.38 21.43 -2.21
CA ALA A 103 -7.16 20.05 -2.64
C ALA A 103 -6.44 20.02 -4.01
N PHE A 104 -5.42 19.17 -4.11
CA PHE A 104 -4.76 18.89 -5.38
C PHE A 104 -5.47 17.75 -6.13
N SER A 105 -5.80 17.97 -7.41
CA SER A 105 -6.57 17.00 -8.21
C SER A 105 -5.84 15.67 -8.47
N GLY A 106 -4.51 15.67 -8.43
CA GLY A 106 -3.67 14.48 -8.55
C GLY A 106 -3.54 13.66 -7.24
N ASN A 107 -4.17 14.10 -6.13
CA ASN A 107 -4.16 13.39 -4.86
C ASN A 107 -5.14 12.22 -4.88
N CYS A 108 -4.72 11.06 -5.42
CA CYS A 108 -5.54 9.85 -5.51
C CYS A 108 -6.07 9.38 -4.14
N ARG A 109 -5.24 9.50 -3.09
CA ARG A 109 -5.63 9.15 -1.72
C ARG A 109 -6.75 10.05 -1.20
N GLY A 110 -6.63 11.36 -1.43
CA GLY A 110 -7.68 12.34 -1.09
C GLY A 110 -8.97 12.09 -1.84
N PHE A 111 -8.89 11.75 -3.13
CA PHE A 111 -10.06 11.36 -3.92
C PHE A 111 -10.80 10.16 -3.32
N LEU A 112 -10.10 9.07 -2.98
CA LEU A 112 -10.69 7.91 -2.34
C LEU A 112 -11.34 8.25 -0.98
N ARG A 113 -10.69 9.10 -0.18
CA ARG A 113 -11.25 9.58 1.08
C ARG A 113 -12.55 10.34 0.88
N ASP A 114 -12.64 11.18 -0.16
CA ASP A 114 -13.84 11.95 -0.46
C ASP A 114 -14.98 11.06 -0.96
N VAL A 115 -14.69 10.04 -1.77
CA VAL A 115 -15.67 9.00 -2.13
C VAL A 115 -16.17 8.28 -0.88
N ASN A 116 -15.28 7.84 0.00
CA ASN A 116 -15.67 7.18 1.25
C ASN A 116 -16.53 8.06 2.17
N ARG A 117 -16.28 9.38 2.21
CA ARG A 117 -17.16 10.34 2.93
C ARG A 117 -18.55 10.41 2.32
N LYS A 118 -18.67 10.36 0.99
CA LYS A 118 -19.99 10.33 0.31
C LYS A 118 -20.75 9.06 0.69
N PHE A 119 -20.08 7.90 0.73
CA PHE A 119 -20.69 6.64 1.18
C PHE A 119 -21.23 6.76 2.60
N LYS A 120 -20.43 7.27 3.52
CA LYS A 120 -20.85 7.47 4.92
C LYS A 120 -22.09 8.39 5.04
N LYS A 121 -22.18 9.44 4.22
CA LYS A 121 -23.36 10.33 4.19
C LYS A 121 -24.63 9.62 3.73
N LEU A 122 -24.50 8.56 2.94
CA LEU A 122 -25.61 7.70 2.50
C LEU A 122 -25.93 6.56 3.49
N GLY A 123 -25.28 6.53 4.66
CA GLY A 123 -25.42 5.43 5.63
C GLY A 123 -24.70 4.14 5.21
N LEU A 124 -23.85 4.21 4.19
CA LEU A 124 -23.13 3.05 3.65
C LEU A 124 -21.73 2.92 4.23
N THR A 125 -21.31 1.68 4.46
CA THR A 125 -19.93 1.30 4.77
C THR A 125 -19.44 0.30 3.74
N CYS A 126 -18.28 0.56 3.15
CA CYS A 126 -17.62 -0.36 2.24
C CYS A 126 -16.41 -0.98 2.95
N ASN A 127 -16.26 -2.30 2.84
CA ASN A 127 -15.05 -3.02 3.22
C ASN A 127 -14.41 -3.59 1.97
N VAL A 128 -13.07 -3.59 1.96
CA VAL A 128 -12.27 -4.01 0.82
C VAL A 128 -11.23 -5.02 1.29
N GLY A 129 -11.21 -6.20 0.68
CA GLY A 129 -10.15 -7.20 0.79
C GLY A 129 -9.34 -7.25 -0.50
N THR A 130 -8.05 -7.52 -0.40
CA THR A 130 -7.18 -7.64 -1.56
C THR A 130 -6.44 -8.95 -1.55
N GLU A 131 -6.34 -9.57 -2.73
CA GLU A 131 -5.49 -10.70 -3.06
C GLU A 131 -4.48 -10.18 -4.06
N CYS A 132 -3.20 -10.25 -3.72
CA CYS A 132 -2.17 -9.60 -4.54
C CYS A 132 -1.09 -10.61 -4.91
N GLU A 133 -1.02 -10.89 -6.20
CA GLU A 133 -0.03 -11.78 -6.77
C GLU A 133 1.24 -11.03 -7.20
N PHE A 134 2.36 -11.72 -7.12
CA PHE A 134 3.66 -11.21 -7.55
C PHE A 134 4.60 -12.34 -7.96
N TYR A 135 5.53 -12.02 -8.83
CA TYR A 135 6.60 -12.92 -9.23
C TYR A 135 7.91 -12.62 -8.51
N LEU A 136 8.66 -13.67 -8.20
CA LEU A 136 10.03 -13.60 -7.70
C LEU A 136 10.99 -14.10 -8.77
N PHE A 137 11.99 -13.26 -9.07
CA PHE A 137 13.02 -13.53 -10.06
C PHE A 137 14.41 -13.51 -9.46
N GLU A 138 15.30 -14.30 -10.03
CA GLU A 138 16.74 -14.21 -9.78
C GLU A 138 17.30 -12.88 -10.28
N LYS A 139 18.44 -12.49 -9.75
CA LYS A 139 19.27 -11.40 -10.27
C LYS A 139 20.51 -11.96 -10.93
N ASP A 140 21.05 -11.24 -11.90
CA ASP A 140 22.35 -11.54 -12.49
C ASP A 140 23.50 -11.23 -11.51
N ASP A 141 24.74 -11.61 -11.88
CA ASP A 141 25.95 -11.38 -11.09
C ASP A 141 26.24 -9.90 -10.82
N ARG A 142 25.60 -9.00 -11.57
CA ARG A 142 25.70 -7.55 -11.39
C ARG A 142 24.55 -6.98 -10.55
N GLY A 143 23.62 -7.83 -10.09
CA GLY A 143 22.45 -7.46 -9.31
C GLY A 143 21.28 -6.90 -10.11
N HIS A 144 21.30 -7.02 -11.44
CA HIS A 144 20.15 -6.61 -12.26
C HIS A 144 19.04 -7.67 -12.23
N PRO A 145 17.76 -7.27 -12.30
CA PRO A 145 16.66 -8.20 -12.44
C PRO A 145 16.77 -9.03 -13.71
N THR A 146 16.45 -10.32 -13.61
CA THR A 146 16.29 -11.20 -14.76
C THR A 146 14.82 -11.61 -14.94
N CYS A 147 14.53 -12.43 -15.95
CA CYS A 147 13.24 -13.12 -16.12
C CYS A 147 13.33 -14.61 -15.73
N ILE A 148 14.34 -15.00 -14.94
CA ILE A 148 14.51 -16.37 -14.44
C ILE A 148 13.71 -16.48 -13.14
N PRO A 149 12.63 -17.31 -13.09
CA PRO A 149 11.88 -17.56 -11.87
C PRO A 149 12.75 -18.22 -10.81
N ILE A 150 12.45 -18.01 -9.53
CA ILE A 150 13.20 -18.64 -8.43
C ILE A 150 12.99 -20.14 -8.32
N ASP A 151 11.93 -20.66 -8.94
CA ASP A 151 11.53 -22.06 -8.91
C ASP A 151 10.65 -22.43 -10.13
N PHE A 152 10.24 -23.69 -10.15
CA PHE A 152 9.34 -24.28 -11.15
C PHE A 152 8.09 -24.88 -10.50
N GLY A 153 7.72 -24.38 -9.31
CA GLY A 153 6.51 -24.77 -8.61
C GLY A 153 5.24 -24.38 -9.36
N GLY A 154 4.14 -24.95 -8.94
CA GLY A 154 2.79 -24.68 -9.40
C GLY A 154 1.84 -24.39 -8.25
N TYR A 155 0.55 -24.35 -8.56
CA TYR A 155 -0.50 -23.95 -7.62
C TYR A 155 -0.53 -24.84 -6.38
N PHE A 156 -0.35 -24.23 -5.21
CA PHE A 156 -0.29 -24.86 -3.88
C PHE A 156 0.86 -25.85 -3.66
N ASP A 157 1.87 -25.84 -4.52
CA ASP A 157 3.07 -26.63 -4.27
C ASP A 157 3.75 -26.19 -2.97
N VAL A 158 4.48 -27.13 -2.37
CA VAL A 158 5.23 -26.96 -1.14
C VAL A 158 6.73 -27.16 -1.38
N ALA A 159 7.56 -26.76 -0.42
CA ALA A 159 8.99 -27.01 -0.50
C ALA A 159 9.29 -28.53 -0.70
N PRO A 160 10.24 -28.93 -1.57
CA PRO A 160 11.27 -28.08 -2.21
C PRO A 160 10.86 -27.48 -3.57
N LEU A 161 9.65 -27.76 -4.08
CA LEU A 161 9.19 -27.19 -5.35
C LEU A 161 8.92 -25.70 -5.23
N ASP A 162 8.35 -25.28 -4.10
CA ASP A 162 8.15 -23.88 -3.73
C ASP A 162 9.41 -23.35 -3.02
N ALA A 163 10.22 -22.57 -3.71
CA ALA A 163 11.38 -21.91 -3.12
C ALA A 163 11.03 -20.57 -2.41
N GLY A 164 9.80 -20.08 -2.59
CA GLY A 164 9.32 -18.81 -2.04
C GLY A 164 8.74 -18.88 -0.62
N GLU A 165 8.52 -20.08 -0.06
CA GLU A 165 7.81 -20.28 1.21
C GLU A 165 8.36 -19.44 2.36
N ASN A 166 9.67 -19.51 2.61
CA ASN A 166 10.30 -18.74 3.69
C ASN A 166 10.24 -17.22 3.45
N LEU A 167 10.33 -16.79 2.20
CA LEU A 167 10.22 -15.38 1.87
C LEU A 167 8.79 -14.86 2.13
N ARG A 168 7.75 -15.61 1.73
CA ARG A 168 6.36 -15.28 2.05
C ARG A 168 6.12 -15.23 3.56
N ARG A 169 6.69 -16.18 4.31
CA ARG A 169 6.64 -16.18 5.78
C ARG A 169 7.20 -14.88 6.35
N ASP A 170 8.38 -14.44 5.90
CA ASP A 170 9.01 -13.21 6.38
C ASP A 170 8.20 -11.96 5.99
N ILE A 171 7.57 -11.97 4.82
CA ILE A 171 6.65 -10.92 4.39
C ILE A 171 5.45 -10.86 5.34
N CYS A 172 4.76 -11.97 5.59
CA CYS A 172 3.59 -12.04 6.47
C CYS A 172 3.91 -11.55 7.89
N LEU A 173 5.01 -12.01 8.48
CA LEU A 173 5.45 -11.56 9.82
C LEU A 173 5.78 -10.06 9.86
N THR A 174 6.37 -9.53 8.78
CA THR A 174 6.63 -8.09 8.66
C THR A 174 5.32 -7.30 8.53
N MET A 175 4.36 -7.82 7.77
CA MET A 175 3.01 -7.22 7.67
C MET A 175 2.33 -7.15 9.04
N GLU A 176 2.37 -8.23 9.83
CA GLU A 176 1.80 -8.25 11.19
C GLU A 176 2.47 -7.22 12.10
N GLN A 177 3.81 -7.11 12.06
CA GLN A 177 4.55 -6.08 12.82
C GLN A 177 4.12 -4.65 12.46
N MET A 178 3.66 -4.43 11.24
CA MET A 178 3.15 -3.14 10.76
C MET A 178 1.64 -2.97 10.98
N GLY A 179 0.99 -3.89 11.68
CA GLY A 179 -0.46 -3.83 11.97
C GLY A 179 -1.34 -4.15 10.77
N MET A 180 -0.80 -4.81 9.76
CA MET A 180 -1.55 -5.41 8.66
C MET A 180 -2.01 -6.82 9.06
N ALA A 181 -3.04 -7.33 8.39
CA ALA A 181 -3.62 -8.64 8.69
C ALA A 181 -3.56 -9.56 7.46
N PRO A 182 -2.40 -10.19 7.18
CA PRO A 182 -2.33 -11.24 6.17
C PRO A 182 -3.23 -12.41 6.60
N GLN A 183 -3.85 -13.09 5.64
CA GLN A 183 -4.80 -14.18 5.90
C GLN A 183 -4.30 -15.51 5.34
N HIS A 184 -3.94 -15.54 4.07
CA HIS A 184 -3.40 -16.72 3.40
C HIS A 184 -2.14 -16.33 2.62
N SER A 185 -1.25 -17.31 2.39
CA SER A 185 -0.11 -17.17 1.49
C SER A 185 0.21 -18.52 0.87
N HIS A 186 0.44 -18.56 -0.43
CA HIS A 186 0.73 -19.78 -1.15
C HIS A 186 1.53 -19.53 -2.43
N HIS A 187 2.04 -20.60 -3.03
CA HIS A 187 2.58 -20.59 -4.38
C HIS A 187 1.43 -20.52 -5.37
N GLU A 188 1.56 -19.69 -6.40
CA GLU A 188 0.60 -19.54 -7.48
C GLU A 188 0.91 -20.44 -8.70
N SER A 189 0.08 -20.34 -9.76
CA SER A 189 0.14 -21.22 -10.92
C SER A 189 1.39 -21.04 -11.77
N GLY A 190 1.99 -19.85 -11.79
CA GLY A 190 3.20 -19.56 -12.56
C GLY A 190 4.47 -19.87 -11.78
N ASN A 191 5.53 -20.30 -12.49
CA ASN A 191 6.84 -20.55 -11.90
C ASN A 191 7.35 -19.29 -11.18
N GLY A 192 7.68 -19.42 -9.89
CA GLY A 192 8.09 -18.29 -9.04
C GLY A 192 6.98 -17.29 -8.72
N GLN A 193 5.72 -17.63 -8.97
CA GLN A 193 4.57 -16.79 -8.65
C GLN A 193 4.05 -17.07 -7.24
N ASN A 194 3.71 -16.02 -6.53
CA ASN A 194 3.30 -16.04 -5.13
C ASN A 194 2.06 -15.17 -4.93
N GLU A 195 1.24 -15.53 -3.96
CA GLU A 195 0.08 -14.74 -3.53
C GLU A 195 0.05 -14.57 -2.01
N ILE A 196 -0.42 -13.42 -1.57
CA ILE A 196 -0.72 -13.14 -0.16
C ILE A 196 -2.01 -12.34 -0.10
N ASP A 197 -2.98 -12.90 0.61
CA ASP A 197 -4.30 -12.30 0.84
C ASP A 197 -4.31 -11.50 2.13
N CYS A 198 -5.09 -10.42 2.12
CA CYS A 198 -5.29 -9.57 3.29
C CYS A 198 -6.76 -9.55 3.71
N ARG A 199 -6.98 -9.54 5.02
CA ARG A 199 -8.32 -9.34 5.58
C ARG A 199 -8.92 -8.02 5.15
N TYR A 200 -10.24 -8.00 5.07
CA TYR A 200 -11.01 -6.80 4.76
C TYR A 200 -10.73 -5.66 5.75
N ALA A 201 -10.61 -4.46 5.19
CA ALA A 201 -10.53 -3.22 5.94
C ALA A 201 -11.32 -2.10 5.21
N GLY A 202 -11.41 -0.92 5.81
CA GLY A 202 -11.98 0.23 5.12
C GLY A 202 -11.17 0.62 3.88
N PRO A 203 -11.79 1.21 2.84
CA PRO A 203 -11.17 1.42 1.52
C PRO A 203 -9.81 2.14 1.57
N LEU A 204 -9.72 3.23 2.34
CA LEU A 204 -8.49 4.01 2.45
C LEU A 204 -7.37 3.22 3.13
N LYS A 205 -7.69 2.50 4.22
CA LYS A 205 -6.73 1.64 4.91
C LYS A 205 -6.24 0.51 4.01
N THR A 206 -7.13 -0.09 3.21
CA THR A 206 -6.74 -1.15 2.27
C THR A 206 -5.83 -0.61 1.17
N ALA A 207 -6.12 0.57 0.61
CA ALA A 207 -5.24 1.20 -0.38
C ALA A 207 -3.84 1.48 0.19
N ASP A 208 -3.75 2.06 1.40
CA ASP A 208 -2.49 2.29 2.11
C ASP A 208 -1.76 0.95 2.39
N ASN A 209 -2.50 -0.11 2.75
CA ASN A 209 -1.95 -1.45 2.97
C ASN A 209 -1.36 -2.06 1.70
N VAL A 210 -2.03 -1.95 0.54
CA VAL A 210 -1.49 -2.45 -0.75
C VAL A 210 -0.17 -1.75 -1.10
N MET A 211 -0.08 -0.44 -0.90
CA MET A 211 1.16 0.30 -1.13
C MET A 211 2.28 -0.15 -0.19
N THR A 212 1.95 -0.36 1.09
CA THR A 212 2.88 -0.87 2.09
C THR A 212 3.30 -2.30 1.76
N PHE A 213 2.37 -3.17 1.39
CA PHE A 213 2.63 -4.54 0.96
C PHE A 213 3.65 -4.61 -0.18
N LYS A 214 3.44 -3.85 -1.26
CA LYS A 214 4.39 -3.78 -2.39
C LYS A 214 5.79 -3.35 -1.93
N GLN A 215 5.88 -2.48 -0.93
CA GLN A 215 7.15 -2.03 -0.37
C GLN A 215 7.82 -3.14 0.47
N ILE A 216 7.05 -3.84 1.31
CA ILE A 216 7.52 -4.98 2.13
C ILE A 216 8.08 -6.08 1.22
N VAL A 217 7.28 -6.52 0.24
CA VAL A 217 7.67 -7.60 -0.70
C VAL A 217 8.99 -7.26 -1.40
N ARG A 218 9.10 -6.05 -1.96
CA ARG A 218 10.32 -5.60 -2.64
C ARG A 218 11.52 -5.51 -1.70
N ALA A 219 11.31 -5.01 -0.48
CA ALA A 219 12.39 -4.89 0.51
C ALA A 219 12.91 -6.26 0.96
N ILE A 220 12.01 -7.20 1.23
CA ILE A 220 12.38 -8.55 1.67
C ILE A 220 13.00 -9.34 0.50
N ALA A 221 12.43 -9.27 -0.71
CA ALA A 221 13.03 -9.88 -1.90
C ALA A 221 14.46 -9.36 -2.13
N MET A 222 14.65 -8.04 -2.07
CA MET A 222 15.99 -7.43 -2.22
C MET A 222 16.98 -7.94 -1.16
N ARG A 223 16.58 -8.09 0.09
CA ARG A 223 17.43 -8.62 1.18
C ARG A 223 17.83 -10.08 0.96
N ASN A 224 17.01 -10.84 0.24
CA ASN A 224 17.27 -12.22 -0.14
C ASN A 224 17.94 -12.35 -1.53
N GLY A 225 18.44 -11.25 -2.10
CA GLY A 225 19.14 -11.28 -3.40
C GLY A 225 18.19 -11.43 -4.61
N LEU A 226 16.87 -11.33 -4.39
CA LEU A 226 15.84 -11.54 -5.40
C LEU A 226 15.24 -10.22 -5.91
N HIS A 227 14.50 -10.32 -7.00
CA HIS A 227 13.68 -9.24 -7.56
C HIS A 227 12.20 -9.62 -7.53
N ALA A 228 11.37 -8.78 -6.90
CA ALA A 228 9.92 -8.94 -6.91
C ALA A 228 9.27 -8.06 -7.98
N SER A 229 8.45 -8.68 -8.81
CA SER A 229 7.71 -8.02 -9.90
C SER A 229 6.21 -8.05 -9.63
N PHE A 230 5.57 -6.89 -9.78
CA PHE A 230 4.11 -6.70 -9.78
C PHE A 230 3.59 -6.36 -11.20
N LEU A 231 4.36 -6.69 -12.25
CA LEU A 231 3.89 -6.54 -13.61
C LEU A 231 2.72 -7.51 -13.88
N PRO A 232 1.66 -7.07 -14.55
CA PRO A 232 0.48 -7.92 -14.80
C PRO A 232 0.79 -9.20 -15.57
N LYS A 233 1.79 -9.18 -16.45
CA LYS A 233 2.18 -10.34 -17.28
C LYS A 233 3.70 -10.33 -17.50
N PRO A 234 4.52 -10.65 -16.47
CA PRO A 234 5.97 -10.57 -16.60
C PRO A 234 6.55 -11.68 -17.50
N LEU A 235 5.90 -12.84 -17.54
CA LEU A 235 6.29 -14.00 -18.37
C LEU A 235 5.17 -14.34 -19.36
N PRO A 236 5.39 -14.23 -20.68
CA PRO A 236 4.34 -14.41 -21.69
C PRO A 236 3.66 -15.79 -21.64
N GLN A 237 4.38 -16.83 -21.26
CA GLN A 237 3.91 -18.22 -21.25
C GLN A 237 3.42 -18.73 -19.88
N GLN A 238 3.50 -17.88 -18.83
CA GLN A 238 3.06 -18.20 -17.47
C GLN A 238 1.76 -17.46 -17.14
N ALA A 239 1.14 -17.75 -16.00
CA ALA A 239 -0.01 -17.01 -15.49
C ALA A 239 0.29 -15.51 -15.35
N GLY A 240 -0.70 -14.65 -15.49
CA GLY A 240 -0.59 -13.22 -15.14
C GLY A 240 -0.69 -13.01 -13.63
N SER A 241 -0.21 -11.89 -13.14
CA SER A 241 -0.39 -11.50 -11.73
C SER A 241 -1.72 -10.78 -11.55
N GLY A 242 -2.64 -11.39 -10.80
CA GLY A 242 -3.89 -10.77 -10.38
C GLY A 242 -3.69 -9.73 -9.29
N LEU A 243 -4.58 -8.78 -9.25
CA LEU A 243 -4.88 -7.95 -8.09
C LEU A 243 -6.40 -7.98 -7.93
N HIS A 244 -6.90 -8.94 -7.17
CA HIS A 244 -8.33 -9.05 -6.92
C HIS A 244 -8.72 -8.08 -5.82
N ILE A 245 -9.79 -7.33 -6.07
CA ILE A 245 -10.36 -6.38 -5.11
C ILE A 245 -11.76 -6.87 -4.76
N ASN A 246 -11.86 -7.51 -3.61
CA ASN A 246 -13.11 -8.02 -3.07
C ASN A 246 -13.82 -6.92 -2.29
N LEU A 247 -15.06 -6.62 -2.65
CA LEU A 247 -15.84 -5.53 -2.07
C LEU A 247 -17.05 -6.10 -1.31
N SER A 248 -17.34 -5.53 -0.15
CA SER A 248 -18.60 -5.74 0.55
C SER A 248 -19.19 -4.40 0.99
N LEU A 249 -20.50 -4.28 0.85
CA LEU A 249 -21.23 -3.05 1.14
C LEU A 249 -22.23 -3.31 2.26
N TYR A 250 -22.22 -2.46 3.29
CA TYR A 250 -23.08 -2.58 4.45
C TYR A 250 -23.94 -1.34 4.62
N MET A 251 -25.20 -1.56 5.05
CA MET A 251 -26.10 -0.54 5.55
C MET A 251 -26.74 -1.07 6.84
N ASP A 252 -26.72 -0.31 7.91
CA ASP A 252 -27.26 -0.68 9.21
C ASP A 252 -26.76 -2.06 9.72
N GLY A 253 -25.49 -2.37 9.46
CA GLY A 253 -24.84 -3.62 9.87
C GLY A 253 -25.19 -4.84 8.99
N LYS A 254 -26.02 -4.70 7.97
CA LYS A 254 -26.37 -5.78 7.04
C LYS A 254 -25.52 -5.71 5.77
N ASN A 255 -24.99 -6.85 5.33
CA ASN A 255 -24.29 -6.97 4.06
C ASN A 255 -25.31 -6.90 2.91
N LEU A 256 -25.17 -5.94 2.02
CA LEU A 256 -26.09 -5.72 0.90
C LEU A 256 -25.88 -6.70 -0.27
N PHE A 257 -24.79 -7.46 -0.26
CA PHE A 257 -24.52 -8.51 -1.25
C PHE A 257 -24.96 -9.91 -0.77
N GLU A 258 -25.61 -10.00 0.39
CA GLU A 258 -26.15 -11.26 0.89
C GLU A 258 -27.52 -11.56 0.25
N GLY A 259 -27.66 -12.75 -0.35
CA GLY A 259 -28.87 -13.19 -1.05
C GLY A 259 -28.97 -12.72 -2.50
N ASP A 260 -30.21 -12.66 -3.02
CA ASP A 260 -30.47 -12.23 -4.40
C ASP A 260 -30.34 -10.70 -4.53
N ILE A 261 -29.53 -10.25 -5.48
CA ILE A 261 -29.30 -8.84 -5.75
C ILE A 261 -30.22 -8.36 -6.86
N ALA A 262 -31.24 -7.59 -6.50
CA ALA A 262 -32.11 -6.96 -7.49
C ALA A 262 -31.37 -5.81 -8.22
N PRO A 263 -31.55 -5.67 -9.55
CA PRO A 263 -30.86 -4.63 -10.34
C PRO A 263 -31.10 -3.19 -9.86
N ASP A 264 -32.31 -2.91 -9.32
CA ASP A 264 -32.72 -1.61 -8.80
C ASP A 264 -32.39 -1.41 -7.30
N SER A 265 -31.75 -2.40 -6.67
CA SER A 265 -31.28 -2.29 -5.30
C SER A 265 -30.03 -1.40 -5.19
N VAL A 266 -29.69 -0.99 -3.95
CA VAL A 266 -28.44 -0.27 -3.67
C VAL A 266 -27.22 -1.09 -4.10
N ALA A 267 -27.23 -2.40 -3.85
CA ALA A 267 -26.16 -3.31 -4.27
C ALA A 267 -26.06 -3.40 -5.80
N GLY A 268 -27.19 -3.56 -6.51
CA GLY A 268 -27.23 -3.57 -7.97
C GLY A 268 -26.74 -2.27 -8.59
N SER A 269 -27.16 -1.13 -8.03
CA SER A 269 -26.69 0.20 -8.45
C SER A 269 -25.18 0.38 -8.22
N PHE A 270 -24.64 -0.12 -7.09
CA PHE A 270 -23.22 -0.10 -6.82
C PHE A 270 -22.43 -0.94 -7.83
N MET A 271 -22.87 -2.15 -8.12
CA MET A 271 -22.26 -3.03 -9.12
C MET A 271 -22.23 -2.38 -10.51
N ALA A 272 -23.37 -1.78 -10.93
CA ALA A 272 -23.46 -1.07 -12.19
C ALA A 272 -22.54 0.17 -12.27
N GLY A 273 -22.24 0.79 -11.13
CA GLY A 273 -21.32 1.92 -11.06
C GLY A 273 -19.84 1.53 -11.10
N VAL A 274 -19.51 0.26 -10.85
CA VAL A 274 -18.15 -0.30 -10.95
C VAL A 274 -17.87 -0.76 -12.38
N LEU A 275 -18.87 -1.26 -13.10
CA LEU A 275 -18.78 -1.72 -14.49
C LEU A 275 -18.88 -0.55 -15.49
#